data_d91e22f3feac594028862d1635dd1eb1
#
_entry.id   d91e22f3feac594028862d1635dd1eb1
#
_cell.length_a   1.000
_cell.length_b   1.000
_cell.length_c   1.000
_cell.angle_alpha   90.00
_cell.angle_beta   90.00
_cell.angle_gamma   90.00
#
_symmetry.space_group_name_H-M   'P 1'
#
loop_
_entity.id
_entity.type
_entity.pdbx_description
1 polymer ?
#
loop_
_entity_poly.entity_id
_entity_poly.type
_entity_poly.pdbx_seq_one_letter_code
_entity_poly.pdbx_strand_id
1 'polypeptide(L)'
;MIISLEEVVSNTNIREDASGRKVFRDTFTTQEILVNTENIVSVRPVDSSFWTKVNESGTEGFGGKQFCSVFLNKGGVNSTDIIVVGSPNEIMSKVNKRMLLND
;
A
#
# COMPACT_ATOMS: atom_id res chain seq x y z
N MET A 1 -2.04 -5.83 -19.27
CA MET A 1 -0.90 -4.89 -19.12
C MET A 1 -0.42 -4.89 -17.68
N ILE A 2 0.88 -4.99 -17.47
CA ILE A 2 1.45 -5.11 -16.12
C ILE A 2 2.17 -3.82 -15.77
N ILE A 3 1.89 -3.28 -14.59
CA ILE A 3 2.62 -2.14 -14.03
C ILE A 3 3.26 -2.54 -12.71
N SER A 4 4.33 -1.85 -12.35
CA SER A 4 5.00 -2.04 -11.06
C SER A 4 4.50 -0.98 -10.07
N LEU A 5 4.11 -1.44 -8.91
CA LEU A 5 3.72 -0.59 -7.78
C LEU A 5 4.58 -0.95 -6.57
N GLU A 6 4.68 -0.03 -5.63
CA GLU A 6 5.40 -0.25 -4.38
C GLU A 6 4.37 -0.47 -3.28
N GLU A 7 4.17 -1.73 -2.88
CA GLU A 7 3.19 -2.12 -1.87
C GLU A 7 3.72 -1.89 -0.47
N VAL A 8 2.88 -1.35 0.40
CA VAL A 8 3.20 -1.18 1.83
C VAL A 8 2.75 -2.42 2.58
N VAL A 9 3.68 -3.05 3.27
CA VAL A 9 3.43 -4.26 4.05
C VAL A 9 3.68 -3.97 5.53
N SER A 10 2.75 -4.39 6.37
CA SER A 10 2.89 -4.24 7.82
C SER A 10 3.34 -5.55 8.45
N ASN A 11 4.24 -5.45 9.42
CA ASN A 11 4.68 -6.56 10.24
C ASN A 11 4.45 -6.21 11.71
N THR A 12 3.92 -7.18 12.48
CA THR A 12 3.74 -7.00 13.91
C THR A 12 4.86 -7.72 14.64
N ASN A 13 5.63 -6.97 15.42
CA ASN A 13 6.67 -7.52 16.29
C ASN A 13 6.16 -7.58 17.72
N ILE A 14 6.45 -8.68 18.39
CA ILE A 14 6.12 -8.89 19.81
C ILE A 14 7.40 -8.79 20.61
N ARG A 15 7.42 -7.90 21.59
CA ARG A 15 8.54 -7.77 22.54
C ARG A 15 8.01 -7.87 23.97
N GLU A 16 8.85 -8.37 24.88
CA GLU A 16 8.60 -8.26 26.30
C GLU A 16 9.28 -7.00 26.83
N ASP A 17 8.54 -6.20 27.60
CA ASP A 17 9.12 -5.07 28.29
C ASP A 17 9.81 -5.54 29.61
N ALA A 18 10.39 -4.59 30.33
CA ALA A 18 11.09 -4.90 31.58
C ALA A 18 10.18 -5.50 32.68
N SER A 19 8.87 -5.37 32.57
CA SER A 19 7.88 -5.91 33.50
C SER A 19 7.31 -7.25 33.05
N GLY A 20 7.78 -7.81 31.95
CA GLY A 20 7.29 -9.08 31.39
C GLY A 20 6.02 -8.96 30.59
N ARG A 21 5.55 -7.75 30.30
CA ARG A 21 4.38 -7.53 29.45
C ARG A 21 4.74 -7.67 27.99
N LYS A 22 3.86 -8.30 27.24
CA LYS A 22 3.99 -8.36 25.79
C LYS A 22 3.59 -7.03 25.18
N VAL A 23 4.51 -6.43 24.45
CA VAL A 23 4.28 -5.19 23.69
C VAL A 23 4.27 -5.51 22.22
N PHE A 24 3.19 -5.12 21.55
CA PHE A 24 3.02 -5.29 20.11
C PHE A 24 3.46 -4.00 19.41
N ARG A 25 4.33 -4.12 18.43
CA ARG A 25 4.76 -2.98 17.63
C ARG A 25 4.62 -3.30 16.15
N ASP A 26 3.85 -2.46 15.45
CA ASP A 26 3.74 -2.56 14.01
C ASP A 26 4.90 -1.81 13.36
N THR A 27 5.53 -2.46 12.37
CA THR A 27 6.50 -1.83 11.49
C THR A 27 6.03 -1.96 10.06
N PHE A 28 6.45 -1.04 9.22
CA PHE A 28 6.05 -1.01 7.81
C PHE A 28 7.27 -1.10 6.91
N THR A 29 7.13 -1.86 5.85
CA THR A 29 8.13 -1.97 4.78
C THR A 29 7.44 -1.86 3.44
N THR A 30 8.22 -1.72 2.39
CA THR A 30 7.68 -1.73 1.03
C THR A 30 8.27 -2.86 0.23
N GLN A 31 7.50 -3.36 -0.72
CA GLN A 31 7.97 -4.36 -1.67
C GLN A 31 7.36 -4.07 -3.04
N GLU A 32 8.10 -4.42 -4.08
CA GLU A 32 7.56 -4.32 -5.43
C GLU A 32 6.44 -5.32 -5.64
N ILE A 33 5.35 -4.88 -6.24
CA ILE A 33 4.27 -5.76 -6.70
C ILE A 33 3.97 -5.44 -8.15
N LEU A 34 3.80 -6.48 -8.95
CA LEU A 34 3.40 -6.36 -10.35
C LEU A 34 1.91 -6.59 -10.45
N VAL A 35 1.20 -5.63 -11.02
CA VAL A 35 -0.26 -5.63 -11.06
C VAL A 35 -0.73 -5.52 -12.51
N ASN A 36 -1.68 -6.37 -12.89
CA ASN A 36 -2.36 -6.23 -14.16
C ASN A 36 -3.39 -5.11 -14.04
N THR A 37 -3.28 -4.09 -14.89
CA THR A 37 -4.16 -2.92 -14.84
C THR A 37 -5.63 -3.28 -15.06
N GLU A 38 -5.91 -4.37 -15.76
CA GLU A 38 -7.27 -4.85 -15.96
C GLU A 38 -7.94 -5.32 -14.66
N ASN A 39 -7.15 -5.66 -13.66
CA ASN A 39 -7.66 -6.10 -12.36
C ASN A 39 -7.91 -4.94 -11.40
N ILE A 40 -7.52 -3.72 -11.74
CA ILE A 40 -7.74 -2.55 -10.89
C ILE A 40 -9.18 -2.10 -11.01
N VAL A 41 -9.90 -2.16 -9.90
CA VAL A 41 -11.30 -1.72 -9.83
C VAL A 41 -11.38 -0.26 -9.37
N SER A 42 -10.65 0.10 -8.34
CA SER A 42 -10.67 1.46 -7.80
C SER A 42 -9.35 1.81 -7.14
N VAL A 43 -9.07 3.12 -7.11
CA VAL A 43 -7.91 3.68 -6.43
C VAL A 43 -8.41 4.81 -5.53
N ARG A 44 -8.14 4.74 -4.22
CA ARG A 44 -8.65 5.69 -3.24
C ARG A 44 -7.52 6.19 -2.34
N PRO A 45 -7.63 7.42 -1.80
CA PRO A 45 -6.73 7.84 -0.74
C PRO A 45 -6.86 6.90 0.46
N VAL A 46 -5.77 6.68 1.20
CA VAL A 46 -5.86 5.97 2.47
C VAL A 46 -6.55 6.84 3.51
N ASP A 47 -7.18 6.19 4.50
CA ASP A 47 -7.85 6.94 5.56
C ASP A 47 -6.85 7.46 6.59
N SER A 48 -7.32 8.34 7.47
CA SER A 48 -6.47 8.96 8.49
C SER A 48 -5.95 7.95 9.51
N SER A 49 -6.66 6.86 9.74
CA SER A 49 -6.23 5.84 10.70
C SER A 49 -4.94 5.14 10.25
N PHE A 50 -4.77 4.94 8.96
CA PHE A 50 -3.54 4.38 8.41
C PHE A 50 -2.35 5.31 8.65
N TRP A 51 -2.52 6.61 8.40
CA TRP A 51 -1.49 7.60 8.65
C TRP A 51 -1.07 7.63 10.12
N THR A 52 -2.05 7.55 11.02
CA THR A 52 -1.78 7.52 12.46
C THR A 52 -0.94 6.31 12.83
N LYS A 53 -1.27 5.13 12.31
CA LYS A 53 -0.51 3.91 12.56
C LYS A 53 0.94 4.01 12.07
N VAL A 54 1.14 4.54 10.86
CA VAL A 54 2.48 4.72 10.31
C VAL A 54 3.31 5.68 11.15
N ASN A 55 2.72 6.81 11.57
CA ASN A 55 3.41 7.80 12.38
C ASN A 55 3.75 7.24 13.76
N GLU A 56 2.83 6.53 14.39
CA GLU A 56 3.05 5.91 15.71
C GLU A 56 4.08 4.78 15.66
N SER A 57 4.23 4.11 14.53
CA SER A 57 5.20 3.03 14.39
C SER A 57 6.65 3.50 14.47
N GLY A 58 6.89 4.79 14.20
CA GLY A 58 8.24 5.33 14.13
C GLY A 58 9.07 4.77 12.97
N THR A 59 8.43 4.17 11.98
CA THR A 59 9.12 3.61 10.82
C THR A 59 9.75 4.71 9.99
N GLU A 60 11.05 4.61 9.74
CA GLU A 60 11.77 5.57 8.91
C GLU A 60 11.43 5.40 7.43
N GLY A 61 11.52 6.48 6.69
CA GLY A 61 11.35 6.47 5.25
C GLY A 61 9.92 6.70 4.77
N PHE A 62 8.95 6.79 5.67
CA PHE A 62 7.55 7.02 5.30
C PHE A 62 7.10 8.48 5.46
N GLY A 63 7.91 9.32 6.08
CA GLY A 63 7.58 10.74 6.25
C GLY A 63 7.50 11.47 4.91
N GLY A 64 6.44 12.25 4.72
CA GLY A 64 6.23 13.02 3.49
C GLY A 64 5.78 12.23 2.28
N LYS A 65 5.67 10.91 2.38
CA LYS A 65 5.14 10.08 1.29
C LYS A 65 3.63 10.06 1.30
N GLN A 66 3.04 9.96 0.13
CA GLN A 66 1.61 9.74 -0.02
C GLN A 66 1.34 8.27 -0.27
N PHE A 67 0.16 7.82 0.11
CA PHE A 67 -0.26 6.43 -0.07
C PHE A 67 -1.68 6.40 -0.60
N CYS A 68 -2.01 5.33 -1.29
CA CYS A 68 -3.39 5.08 -1.69
C CYS A 68 -3.73 3.61 -1.57
N SER A 69 -5.03 3.33 -1.52
CA SER A 69 -5.58 1.98 -1.50
C SER A 69 -6.00 1.61 -2.91
N VAL A 70 -5.51 0.48 -3.39
CA VAL A 70 -5.85 -0.06 -4.71
C VAL A 70 -6.67 -1.32 -4.50
N PHE A 71 -7.90 -1.30 -4.98
CA PHE A 71 -8.78 -2.46 -4.91
C PHE A 71 -8.61 -3.29 -6.19
N LEU A 72 -8.24 -4.54 -6.01
CA LEU A 72 -7.99 -5.47 -7.10
C LEU A 72 -9.04 -6.57 -7.12
N ASN A 73 -9.55 -6.89 -8.30
CA ASN A 73 -10.44 -8.02 -8.51
C ASN A 73 -9.85 -8.90 -9.63
N LYS A 74 -9.42 -10.09 -9.26
CA LYS A 74 -8.82 -11.05 -10.20
C LYS A 74 -9.83 -11.96 -10.89
N GLY A 75 -11.05 -11.48 -11.04
CA GLY A 75 -12.09 -12.25 -11.70
C GLY A 75 -12.61 -13.42 -10.86
N GLY A 76 -13.79 -13.29 -10.25
CA GLY A 76 -14.38 -14.32 -9.42
C GLY A 76 -14.31 -13.98 -7.94
N VAL A 77 -13.81 -14.90 -7.13
CA VAL A 77 -13.96 -14.89 -5.67
C VAL A 77 -12.88 -14.10 -4.94
N ASN A 78 -11.77 -13.78 -5.61
CA ASN A 78 -10.61 -13.20 -4.94
C ASN A 78 -10.49 -11.71 -5.23
N SER A 79 -11.06 -10.88 -4.36
CA SER A 79 -10.81 -9.45 -4.36
C SER A 79 -9.90 -9.11 -3.18
N THR A 80 -9.03 -8.15 -3.36
CA THR A 80 -8.12 -7.71 -2.30
C THR A 80 -7.83 -6.22 -2.41
N ASP A 81 -7.64 -5.59 -1.27
CA ASP A 81 -7.13 -4.22 -1.16
C ASP A 81 -5.65 -4.26 -0.84
N ILE A 82 -4.88 -3.47 -1.58
CA ILE A 82 -3.46 -3.26 -1.24
C ILE A 82 -3.23 -1.77 -1.02
N ILE A 83 -2.26 -1.45 -0.17
CA ILE A 83 -1.82 -0.08 0.03
C ILE A 83 -0.49 0.09 -0.68
N VAL A 84 -0.40 1.14 -1.50
CA VAL A 84 0.78 1.41 -2.30
C VAL A 84 1.27 2.84 -2.07
N VAL A 85 2.55 3.05 -2.33
CA VAL A 85 3.16 4.37 -2.27
C VAL A 85 2.75 5.16 -3.51
N GLY A 86 2.30 6.39 -3.29
CA GLY A 86 1.88 7.30 -4.33
C GLY A 86 0.49 7.84 -4.08
N SER A 87 0.16 8.95 -4.72
CA SER A 87 -1.20 9.49 -4.69
C SER A 87 -2.08 8.73 -5.70
N PRO A 88 -3.41 8.79 -5.55
CA PRO A 88 -4.30 8.21 -6.55
C PRO A 88 -4.01 8.73 -7.96
N ASN A 89 -3.69 10.02 -8.09
CA ASN A 89 -3.35 10.60 -9.39
C ASN A 89 -2.07 10.02 -9.98
N GLU A 90 -1.05 9.78 -9.15
CA GLU A 90 0.19 9.15 -9.61
C GLU A 90 -0.05 7.74 -10.11
N ILE A 91 -0.86 6.95 -9.39
CA ILE A 91 -1.19 5.59 -9.80
C ILE A 91 -1.99 5.60 -11.11
N MET A 92 -2.99 6.46 -11.20
CA MET A 92 -3.79 6.59 -12.43
C MET A 92 -2.95 7.06 -13.61
N SER A 93 -1.94 7.91 -13.36
CA SER A 93 -1.01 8.31 -14.43
C SER A 93 -0.21 7.13 -14.96
N LYS A 94 0.21 6.22 -14.12
CA LYS A 94 0.91 5.01 -14.55
C LYS A 94 0.02 4.13 -15.44
N VAL A 95 -1.25 4.01 -15.09
CA VAL A 95 -2.23 3.26 -15.88
C VAL A 95 -2.49 3.95 -17.20
N ASN A 96 -2.81 5.25 -17.18
CA ASN A 96 -3.18 6.02 -18.38
C ASN A 96 -2.03 6.24 -19.34
N LYS A 97 -0.81 6.39 -18.83
CA LYS A 97 0.38 6.61 -19.63
C LYS A 97 0.61 5.50 -20.65
N ARG A 98 0.22 4.27 -20.32
CA ARG A 98 0.32 3.15 -21.24
C ARG A 98 -0.84 3.08 -22.23
N MET A 99 -2.02 3.54 -21.81
CA MET A 99 -3.16 3.64 -22.74
C MET A 99 -2.87 4.66 -23.83
N LEU A 100 -2.20 5.76 -23.49
CA LEU A 100 -1.79 6.79 -24.48
C LEU A 100 -0.71 6.30 -25.43
N LEU A 101 0.17 5.41 -24.99
CA LEU A 101 1.25 4.87 -25.82
C LEU A 101 0.79 3.78 -26.79
N ASN A 102 -0.41 3.25 -26.59
CA ASN A 102 -0.97 2.19 -27.43
C ASN A 102 -1.95 2.69 -28.51
N ASP A 103 -2.14 3.99 -28.58
CA ASP A 103 -3.01 4.60 -29.60
C ASP A 103 -2.27 4.84 -30.93
#